data_f923970182914367729fd49c03d130c7
#
_entry.id   f923970182914367729fd49c03d130c7
#
_cell.length_a   1.000
_cell.length_b   1.000
_cell.length_c   1.000
_cell.angle_alpha   90.00
_cell.angle_beta   90.00
_cell.angle_gamma   90.00
#
_symmetry.space_group_name_H-M   'P 1'
#
loop_
_entity.id
_entity.type
_entity.pdbx_description
1 polymer ?
#
loop_
_entity_poly.entity_id
_entity_poly.type
_entity_poly.pdbx_seq_one_letter_code
_entity_poly.pdbx_strand_id
1 'polypeptide(L)'
;MNIIEEFEQQQILKLTENKKIPDFKAGDTVKVTVKIIDRAVEKDGKEKLLERFQMYEGVVIARRNRGVASSFVVRKVSHGEGVERRFMICSPIVHSIEVVKYGVVRRAKLYYLRNLSGKAARIKEKLQVNPNKVIKKKVVA
;
A
#
# COMPACT_ATOMS: atom_id res chain seq x y z
N MET A 1 18.41 -15.55 19.19
CA MET A 1 18.26 -14.56 18.09
C MET A 1 19.63 -14.15 17.58
N ASN A 2 19.79 -14.08 16.28
CA ASN A 2 21.05 -13.63 15.68
C ASN A 2 21.19 -12.10 15.83
N ILE A 3 22.41 -11.60 16.02
CA ILE A 3 22.71 -10.15 16.14
C ILE A 3 22.17 -9.37 14.93
N ILE A 4 22.21 -9.96 13.74
CA ILE A 4 21.67 -9.37 12.51
C ILE A 4 20.15 -9.22 12.60
N GLU A 5 19.44 -10.20 13.11
CA GLU A 5 17.98 -10.15 13.28
C GLU A 5 17.57 -9.09 14.31
N GLU A 6 18.29 -8.98 15.40
CA GLU A 6 18.07 -7.93 16.40
C GLU A 6 18.27 -6.53 15.80
N PHE A 7 19.34 -6.36 15.03
CA PHE A 7 19.61 -5.10 14.34
C PHE A 7 18.53 -4.75 13.32
N GLU A 8 18.10 -5.72 12.52
CA GLU A 8 16.99 -5.52 11.56
C GLU A 8 15.69 -5.13 12.27
N GLN A 9 15.33 -5.76 13.36
CA GLN A 9 14.15 -5.41 14.16
C GLN A 9 14.24 -3.98 14.68
N GLN A 10 15.38 -3.56 15.19
CA GLN A 10 15.60 -2.19 15.64
C GLN A 10 15.46 -1.18 14.49
N GLN A 11 15.96 -1.51 13.30
CA GLN A 11 15.80 -0.67 12.11
C GLN A 11 14.33 -0.57 11.69
N ILE A 12 13.60 -1.68 11.69
CA ILE A 12 12.17 -1.68 11.37
C ILE A 12 11.40 -0.79 12.34
N LEU A 13 11.65 -0.92 13.64
CA LEU A 13 10.99 -0.09 14.66
C LEU A 13 11.25 1.41 14.41
N LYS A 14 12.49 1.80 14.17
CA LYS A 14 12.85 3.20 13.88
C LYS A 14 12.17 3.73 12.61
N LEU A 15 12.14 2.94 11.55
CA LEU A 15 11.57 3.34 10.25
C LEU A 15 10.04 3.35 10.25
N THR A 16 9.42 2.58 11.14
CA THR A 16 7.95 2.48 11.23
C THR A 16 7.35 3.25 12.41
N GLU A 17 8.16 3.90 13.22
CA GLU A 17 7.72 4.62 14.43
C GLU A 17 6.60 5.64 14.15
N ASN A 18 6.69 6.35 13.04
CA ASN A 18 5.71 7.34 12.63
C ASN A 18 4.71 6.84 11.58
N LYS A 19 4.68 5.54 11.33
CA LYS A 19 3.83 4.95 10.28
C LYS A 19 2.91 3.89 10.86
N LYS A 20 1.64 4.03 10.56
CA LYS A 20 0.66 2.97 10.81
C LYS A 20 0.57 2.08 9.58
N ILE A 21 1.16 0.90 9.65
CA ILE A 21 1.11 -0.09 8.59
C ILE A 21 -0.10 -1.00 8.82
N PRO A 22 -1.12 -0.99 7.94
CA PRO A 22 -2.25 -1.89 8.04
C PRO A 22 -1.85 -3.32 7.68
N ASP A 23 -2.63 -4.28 8.12
CA ASP A 23 -2.52 -5.65 7.67
C ASP A 23 -3.30 -5.83 6.36
N PHE A 24 -2.59 -6.13 5.29
CA PHE A 24 -3.15 -6.36 3.97
C PHE A 24 -2.41 -7.48 3.25
N LYS A 25 -3.03 -8.04 2.24
CA LYS A 25 -2.48 -9.13 1.43
C LYS A 25 -2.75 -8.89 -0.05
N ALA A 26 -2.21 -9.75 -0.90
CA ALA A 26 -2.51 -9.70 -2.33
C ALA A 26 -4.02 -9.84 -2.56
N GLY A 27 -4.55 -9.04 -3.45
CA GLY A 27 -5.97 -8.92 -3.74
C GLY A 27 -6.68 -7.74 -3.08
N ASP A 28 -6.08 -7.14 -2.06
CA ASP A 28 -6.63 -5.97 -1.40
C ASP A 28 -6.36 -4.71 -2.24
N THR A 29 -7.30 -3.78 -2.22
CA THR A 29 -7.12 -2.45 -2.81
C THR A 29 -6.57 -1.52 -1.76
N VAL A 30 -5.40 -0.97 -2.03
CA VAL A 30 -4.71 -0.05 -1.12
C VAL A 30 -4.47 1.30 -1.77
N LYS A 31 -4.41 2.31 -0.93
CA LYS A 31 -4.05 3.68 -1.28
C LYS A 31 -2.74 4.02 -0.60
N VAL A 32 -1.72 4.23 -1.39
CA VAL A 32 -0.37 4.58 -0.92
C VAL A 32 -0.13 6.06 -1.13
N THR A 33 0.18 6.77 -0.07
CA THR A 33 0.60 8.17 -0.15
C THR A 33 2.11 8.23 -0.20
N VAL A 34 2.64 8.74 -1.30
CA VAL A 34 4.07 8.85 -1.57
C VAL A 34 4.51 10.29 -1.36
N LYS A 35 5.58 10.48 -0.61
CA LYS A 35 6.23 11.76 -0.41
C LYS A 35 7.23 12.01 -1.54
N ILE A 36 7.07 13.12 -2.24
CA ILE A 36 7.97 13.55 -3.30
C ILE A 36 8.66 14.83 -2.87
N ILE A 37 9.99 14.85 -2.98
CA ILE A 37 10.80 16.04 -2.68
C ILE A 37 11.30 16.61 -3.99
N ASP A 38 10.78 17.77 -4.36
CA ASP A 38 11.21 18.51 -5.54
C ASP A 38 12.21 19.58 -5.12
N ARG A 39 13.28 19.73 -5.90
CA ARG A 39 14.25 20.82 -5.75
C ARG A 39 13.85 21.95 -6.70
N ALA A 40 13.48 23.08 -6.14
CA ALA A 40 13.25 24.30 -6.90
C ALA A 40 14.39 25.27 -6.67
N VAL A 41 14.91 25.87 -7.74
CA VAL A 41 15.88 26.94 -7.67
C VAL A 41 15.12 28.25 -7.78
N GLU A 42 15.13 29.06 -6.71
CA GLU A 42 14.58 30.42 -6.75
C GLU A 42 15.44 31.35 -7.59
N LYS A 43 14.86 32.47 -8.05
CA LYS A 43 15.55 33.49 -8.87
C LYS A 43 16.83 34.05 -8.21
N ASP A 44 16.93 33.93 -6.91
CA ASP A 44 18.10 34.36 -6.10
C ASP A 44 19.20 33.30 -5.98
N GLY A 45 19.10 32.17 -6.71
CA GLY A 45 20.07 31.09 -6.67
C GLY A 45 20.02 30.19 -5.42
N LYS A 46 19.05 30.39 -4.55
CA LYS A 46 18.84 29.52 -3.37
C LYS A 46 18.03 28.29 -3.75
N GLU A 47 18.53 27.15 -3.35
CA GLU A 47 17.78 25.89 -3.50
C GLU A 47 16.71 25.78 -2.40
N LYS A 48 15.46 25.57 -2.81
CA LYS A 48 14.34 25.30 -1.92
C LYS A 48 13.83 23.89 -2.15
N LEU A 49 13.73 23.12 -1.08
CA LEU A 49 13.12 21.81 -1.11
C LEU A 49 11.61 21.93 -0.91
N LEU A 50 10.85 21.52 -1.91
CA LEU A 50 9.39 21.46 -1.84
C LEU A 50 8.95 20.02 -1.64
N GLU A 51 8.19 19.78 -0.59
CA GLU A 51 7.58 18.48 -0.31
C GLU A 51 6.17 18.45 -0.86
N ARG A 52 5.84 17.42 -1.62
CA ARG A 52 4.46 17.14 -2.06
C ARG A 52 4.11 15.69 -1.86
N PHE A 53 2.83 15.42 -1.74
CA PHE A 53 2.29 14.08 -1.59
C PHE A 53 1.52 13.67 -2.84
N GLN A 54 1.77 12.46 -3.29
CA GLN A 54 1.03 11.85 -4.40
C GLN A 54 0.39 10.56 -3.92
N MET A 55 -0.89 10.40 -4.23
CA MET A 55 -1.63 9.20 -3.91
C MET A 55 -1.59 8.21 -5.08
N TYR A 56 -1.34 6.95 -4.75
CA TYR A 56 -1.38 5.84 -5.69
C TYR A 56 -2.34 4.78 -5.16
N GLU A 57 -3.47 4.62 -5.83
CA GLU A 57 -4.51 3.66 -5.45
C GLU A 57 -4.59 2.54 -6.47
N GLY A 58 -4.57 1.31 -6.00
CA GLY A 58 -4.69 0.14 -6.86
C GLY A 58 -4.75 -1.16 -6.08
N VAL A 59 -4.71 -2.25 -6.80
CA VAL A 59 -4.77 -3.61 -6.25
C VAL A 59 -3.37 -4.14 -5.98
N VAL A 60 -3.16 -4.70 -4.81
CA VAL A 60 -1.92 -5.40 -4.46
C VAL A 60 -1.88 -6.73 -5.19
N ILE A 61 -0.95 -6.90 -6.11
CA ILE A 61 -0.77 -8.13 -6.88
C ILE A 61 0.28 -9.06 -6.29
N ALA A 62 1.17 -8.54 -5.48
CA ALA A 62 2.22 -9.31 -4.82
C ALA A 62 2.63 -8.63 -3.52
N ARG A 63 2.90 -9.41 -2.51
CA ARG A 63 3.50 -8.96 -1.26
C ARG A 63 4.63 -9.91 -0.88
N ARG A 64 5.76 -9.35 -0.52
CA ARG A 64 6.93 -10.09 -0.06
C ARG A 64 7.32 -9.61 1.33
N ASN A 65 7.26 -10.51 2.29
CA ASN A 65 7.70 -10.24 3.66
C ASN A 65 9.16 -10.68 3.81
N ARG A 66 10.05 -9.73 3.98
CA ARG A 66 11.48 -9.98 4.09
C ARG A 66 12.16 -8.96 5.02
N GLY A 67 11.70 -8.89 6.27
CA GLY A 67 12.26 -7.96 7.25
C GLY A 67 12.23 -6.50 6.77
N VAL A 68 13.37 -5.83 6.80
CA VAL A 68 13.52 -4.44 6.31
C VAL A 68 13.25 -4.32 4.81
N ALA A 69 13.55 -5.38 4.04
CA ALA A 69 13.34 -5.42 2.59
C ALA A 69 11.93 -5.85 2.17
N SER A 70 10.97 -5.84 3.08
CA SER A 70 9.57 -6.14 2.78
C SER A 70 9.00 -5.18 1.75
N SER A 71 8.34 -5.71 0.74
CA SER A 71 7.81 -4.93 -0.37
C SER A 71 6.47 -5.47 -0.85
N PHE A 72 5.74 -4.64 -1.58
CA PHE A 72 4.52 -5.02 -2.26
C PHE A 72 4.41 -4.30 -3.60
N VAL A 73 3.69 -4.90 -4.52
CA VAL A 73 3.45 -4.35 -5.86
C VAL A 73 1.98 -3.99 -5.98
N VAL A 74 1.72 -2.77 -6.38
CA VAL A 74 0.36 -2.25 -6.63
C VAL A 74 0.18 -2.04 -8.12
N ARG A 75 -0.91 -2.60 -8.65
CA ARG A 75 -1.32 -2.44 -10.04
C ARG A 75 -2.57 -1.57 -10.11
N LYS A 76 -2.53 -0.58 -10.98
CA LYS A 76 -3.70 0.21 -11.36
C LYS A 76 -3.80 0.33 -12.88
N VAL A 77 -5.00 0.58 -13.37
CA VAL A 77 -5.24 0.95 -14.76
C VAL A 77 -5.40 2.47 -14.82
N SER A 78 -4.51 3.13 -15.55
CA SER A 78 -4.51 4.57 -15.75
C SER A 78 -4.54 4.87 -17.24
N HIS A 79 -5.57 5.62 -17.68
CA HIS A 79 -5.76 5.97 -19.10
C HIS A 79 -5.76 4.76 -20.06
N GLY A 80 -6.37 3.66 -19.63
CA GLY A 80 -6.43 2.41 -20.42
C GLY A 80 -5.18 1.53 -20.35
N GLU A 81 -4.13 1.98 -19.67
CA GLU A 81 -2.88 1.23 -19.52
C GLU A 81 -2.71 0.73 -18.09
N GLY A 82 -2.24 -0.51 -17.96
CA GLY A 82 -1.87 -1.08 -16.66
C GLY A 82 -0.52 -0.56 -16.19
N VAL A 83 -0.51 0.03 -15.00
CA VAL A 83 0.70 0.55 -14.37
C VAL A 83 0.93 -0.20 -13.07
N GLU A 84 2.14 -0.72 -12.88
CA GLU A 84 2.56 -1.41 -11.67
C GLU A 84 3.70 -0.64 -11.00
N ARG A 85 3.63 -0.52 -9.71
CA ARG A 85 4.70 0.08 -8.92
C ARG A 85 4.98 -0.75 -7.68
N ARG A 86 6.26 -0.99 -7.43
CA ARG A 86 6.73 -1.64 -6.21
C ARG A 86 7.02 -0.60 -5.14
N PHE A 87 6.48 -0.84 -3.95
CA PHE A 87 6.74 -0.02 -2.78
C PHE A 87 7.45 -0.85 -1.71
N MET A 88 8.45 -0.26 -1.10
CA MET A 88 9.10 -0.82 0.09
C MET A 88 8.36 -0.33 1.33
N ILE A 89 7.91 -1.24 2.18
CA ILE A 89 7.09 -0.91 3.36
C ILE A 89 7.82 0.02 4.33
N CYS A 90 9.10 -0.23 4.57
CA CYS A 90 9.93 0.56 5.48
C CYS A 90 10.55 1.81 4.84
N SER A 91 10.26 2.11 3.57
CA SER A 91 10.83 3.27 2.88
C SER A 91 10.30 4.58 3.46
N PRO A 92 11.17 5.59 3.68
CA PRO A 92 10.73 6.92 4.11
C PRO A 92 9.90 7.65 3.05
N ILE A 93 9.99 7.26 1.78
CA ILE A 93 9.19 7.80 0.67
C ILE A 93 7.71 7.45 0.82
N VAL A 94 7.40 6.27 1.35
CA VAL A 94 6.03 5.84 1.64
C VAL A 94 5.57 6.54 2.92
N HIS A 95 4.68 7.52 2.78
CA HIS A 95 4.16 8.27 3.92
C HIS A 95 3.08 7.50 4.69
N SER A 96 2.09 6.99 3.98
CA SER A 96 1.02 6.20 4.58
C SER A 96 0.48 5.14 3.62
N ILE A 97 -0.09 4.09 4.19
CA ILE A 97 -0.77 3.01 3.46
C ILE A 97 -2.16 2.85 4.08
N GLU A 98 -3.18 2.94 3.27
CA GLU A 98 -4.57 2.75 3.69
C GLU A 98 -5.21 1.62 2.89
N VAL A 99 -5.92 0.72 3.54
CA VAL A 99 -6.69 -0.33 2.87
C VAL A 99 -8.07 0.18 2.55
N VAL A 100 -8.39 0.29 1.26
CA VAL A 100 -9.69 0.77 0.77
C VAL A 100 -10.70 -0.36 0.75
N LYS A 101 -10.30 -1.51 0.22
CA LYS A 101 -11.14 -2.70 0.09
C LYS A 101 -10.34 -3.97 0.34
N TYR A 102 -10.97 -4.96 0.91
CA TYR A 102 -10.40 -6.29 1.06
C TYR A 102 -10.91 -7.21 -0.04
N GLY A 103 -10.01 -7.91 -0.71
CA GLY A 103 -10.33 -8.83 -1.78
C GLY A 103 -10.27 -10.30 -1.35
N VAL A 104 -11.02 -11.13 -2.04
CA VAL A 104 -10.97 -12.60 -1.90
C VAL A 104 -10.27 -13.17 -3.10
N VAL A 105 -9.08 -13.75 -2.89
CA VAL A 105 -8.27 -14.38 -3.92
C VAL A 105 -7.74 -15.72 -3.43
N ARG A 106 -7.48 -16.63 -4.37
CA ARG A 106 -6.95 -17.97 -4.07
C ARG A 106 -5.42 -18.05 -4.16
N ARG A 107 -4.79 -17.11 -4.84
CA ARG A 107 -3.35 -17.10 -5.10
C ARG A 107 -2.65 -16.01 -4.30
N ALA A 108 -1.41 -16.30 -3.90
CA ALA A 108 -0.56 -15.32 -3.22
C ALA A 108 0.04 -14.26 -4.16
N LYS A 109 0.21 -14.60 -5.42
CA LYS A 109 0.71 -13.72 -6.49
C LYS A 109 -0.31 -13.64 -7.60
N LEU A 110 -0.70 -12.43 -7.98
CA LEU A 110 -1.79 -12.18 -8.92
C LEU A 110 -1.28 -11.67 -10.27
N TYR A 111 -0.19 -12.24 -10.77
CA TYR A 111 0.39 -11.82 -12.05
C TYR A 111 -0.51 -12.10 -13.26
N TYR A 112 -1.47 -13.00 -13.13
CA TYR A 112 -2.45 -13.27 -14.18
C TYR A 112 -3.34 -12.07 -14.51
N LEU A 113 -3.47 -11.10 -13.60
CA LEU A 113 -4.23 -9.86 -13.84
C LEU A 113 -3.65 -9.00 -14.96
N ARG A 114 -2.37 -9.18 -15.29
CA ARG A 114 -1.71 -8.47 -16.38
C ARG A 114 -2.33 -8.75 -17.76
N ASN A 115 -2.86 -9.96 -17.91
CA ASN A 115 -3.49 -10.43 -19.16
C ASN A 115 -5.01 -10.24 -19.17
N LEU A 116 -5.60 -9.73 -18.09
CA LEU A 116 -7.02 -9.54 -17.95
C LEU A 116 -7.38 -8.05 -17.98
N SER A 117 -8.55 -7.75 -18.52
CA SER A 117 -9.09 -6.39 -18.60
C SER A 117 -10.60 -6.38 -18.31
N GLY A 118 -11.11 -5.23 -17.89
CA GLY A 118 -12.53 -5.01 -17.63
C GLY A 118 -13.09 -5.94 -16.52
N LYS A 119 -14.20 -6.59 -16.79
CA LYS A 119 -14.89 -7.47 -15.82
C LYS A 119 -14.05 -8.68 -15.38
N ALA A 120 -13.23 -9.24 -16.27
CA ALA A 120 -12.38 -10.38 -15.97
C ALA A 120 -11.28 -10.06 -14.95
N ALA A 121 -10.85 -8.81 -14.87
CA ALA A 121 -9.85 -8.33 -13.92
C ALA A 121 -10.44 -7.94 -12.56
N ARG A 122 -11.74 -8.03 -12.35
CA ARG A 122 -12.36 -7.69 -11.07
C ARG A 122 -12.07 -8.75 -10.02
N ILE A 123 -11.70 -8.28 -8.85
CA ILE A 123 -11.50 -9.09 -7.67
C ILE A 123 -12.75 -9.00 -6.80
N LYS A 124 -13.24 -10.16 -6.35
CA LYS A 124 -14.38 -10.24 -5.46
C LYS A 124 -14.06 -9.58 -4.12
N GLU A 125 -14.88 -8.64 -3.72
CA GLU A 125 -14.73 -7.92 -2.46
C GLU A 125 -15.15 -8.77 -1.28
N LYS A 126 -14.34 -8.77 -0.22
CA LYS A 126 -14.68 -9.38 1.05
C LYS A 126 -15.60 -8.44 1.83
N LEU A 127 -16.82 -8.87 2.08
CA LEU A 127 -17.75 -8.11 2.90
C LEU A 127 -17.25 -8.05 4.35
N GLN A 128 -16.96 -6.84 4.81
CA GLN A 128 -16.70 -6.61 6.22
C GLN A 128 -18.03 -6.42 6.94
N VAL A 129 -18.33 -7.35 7.83
CA VAL A 129 -19.43 -7.16 8.78
C VAL A 129 -18.95 -6.15 9.82
N ASN A 130 -19.36 -4.89 9.67
CA ASN A 130 -19.14 -3.88 10.70
C ASN A 130 -19.88 -4.29 11.97
N PRO A 131 -19.17 -4.60 13.08
CA PRO A 131 -19.82 -5.01 14.33
C PRO A 131 -20.82 -3.96 14.82
N ASN A 132 -20.58 -2.67 14.53
CA ASN A 132 -21.46 -1.57 14.89
C ASN A 132 -22.80 -1.55 14.12
N LYS A 133 -22.87 -2.14 12.93
CA LYS A 133 -24.14 -2.27 12.17
C LYS A 133 -25.03 -3.39 12.71
N VAL A 134 -24.42 -4.44 13.28
CA VAL A 134 -25.19 -5.55 13.89
C VAL A 134 -25.90 -5.11 15.16
N ILE A 135 -25.24 -4.23 15.94
CA ILE A 135 -25.81 -3.71 17.19
C ILE A 135 -27.03 -2.79 16.90
N LYS A 136 -26.98 -1.98 15.86
CA LYS A 136 -28.12 -1.12 15.49
C LYS A 136 -29.34 -1.89 15.01
N LYS A 137 -29.19 -3.06 14.40
CA LYS A 137 -30.32 -3.91 14.01
C LYS A 137 -30.95 -4.66 15.19
N LYS A 138 -30.20 -4.94 16.25
CA LYS A 138 -30.75 -5.57 17.46
C LYS A 138 -31.46 -4.60 18.38
N VAL A 139 -31.18 -3.31 18.28
CA VAL A 139 -31.81 -2.26 19.13
C VAL A 139 -33.12 -1.75 18.51
N VAL A 140 -33.38 -1.99 17.22
CA VAL A 140 -34.57 -1.54 16.48
C VAL A 140 -35.61 -2.67 16.31
N ALA A 141 -35.31 -3.85 16.75
CA ALA A 141 -36.23 -4.99 16.71
C ALA A 141 -37.03 -5.12 17.99
#